data_945f535e0117430a4bd92ed9f0950cd0
#
_entry.id   945f535e0117430a4bd92ed9f0950cd0
#
_cell.length_a   1.000
_cell.length_b   1.000
_cell.length_c   1.000
_cell.angle_alpha   90.00
_cell.angle_beta   90.00
_cell.angle_gamma   90.00
#
_symmetry.space_group_name_H-M   'P 1'
#
loop_
_entity.id
_entity.type
_entity.pdbx_description
1 polymer ?
#
loop_
_entity_poly.entity_id
_entity_poly.type
_entity_poly.pdbx_seq_one_letter_code
_entity_poly.pdbx_strand_id
1 'polypeptide(L)'
;EETMTIESILKLKGTDVQTIAPEASVKRAADWLRAKNIGALVVTRENAILGLVSEREIVHAFSRHGGEAGSMHVKDIMQHGLTTVSPDESVNRVMKLMTHHRVRHMPVMRDGKLAGIISIGDVVKHRLEDLELEANVLRDVYHAAR
;
A
#
# COMPACT_ATOMS: atom_id res chain seq x y z
N GLU A 1 2.32 25.48 8.57
CA GLU A 1 1.68 24.51 7.67
C GLU A 1 1.89 23.10 8.18
N GLU A 2 0.81 22.45 8.52
CA GLU A 2 0.89 21.04 8.89
C GLU A 2 1.13 20.21 7.64
N THR A 3 2.31 19.60 7.58
CA THR A 3 2.61 18.65 6.52
C THR A 3 1.81 17.38 6.77
N MET A 4 1.02 16.95 5.80
CA MET A 4 0.28 15.70 5.88
C MET A 4 1.25 14.53 5.95
N THR A 5 1.02 13.64 6.89
CA THR A 5 1.87 12.48 7.15
C THR A 5 1.13 11.18 6.86
N ILE A 6 1.89 10.10 6.77
CA ILE A 6 1.33 8.76 6.61
C ILE A 6 0.43 8.39 7.80
N GLU A 7 0.76 8.86 9.01
CA GLU A 7 -0.10 8.67 10.18
C GLU A 7 -1.51 9.20 9.93
N SER A 8 -1.63 10.35 9.27
CA SER A 8 -2.93 10.94 8.94
C SER A 8 -3.77 10.02 8.05
N ILE A 9 -3.12 9.38 7.07
CA ILE A 9 -3.80 8.43 6.19
C ILE A 9 -4.23 7.18 6.97
N LEU A 10 -3.35 6.66 7.82
CA LEU A 10 -3.66 5.46 8.62
C LEU A 10 -4.83 5.68 9.57
N LYS A 11 -4.95 6.87 10.13
CA LYS A 11 -6.08 7.21 11.01
C LYS A 11 -7.42 7.18 10.27
N LEU A 12 -7.43 7.58 9.00
CA LEU A 12 -8.64 7.57 8.18
C LEU A 12 -8.91 6.19 7.57
N LYS A 13 -7.87 5.53 7.08
CA LYS A 13 -7.97 4.24 6.42
C LYS A 13 -8.16 3.08 7.40
N GLY A 14 -7.55 3.19 8.58
CA GLY A 14 -7.43 2.11 9.53
C GLY A 14 -6.09 1.40 9.42
N THR A 15 -5.78 0.60 10.43
CA THR A 15 -4.49 -0.07 10.57
C THR A 15 -4.57 -1.57 10.29
N ASP A 16 -5.73 -2.07 9.86
CA ASP A 16 -5.89 -3.49 9.53
C ASP A 16 -5.09 -3.81 8.27
N VAL A 17 -4.10 -4.69 8.43
CA VAL A 17 -3.29 -5.19 7.34
C VAL A 17 -3.63 -6.64 7.13
N GLN A 18 -4.01 -6.98 5.91
CA GLN A 18 -4.25 -8.37 5.56
C GLN A 18 -2.90 -9.03 5.28
N THR A 19 -2.64 -10.13 5.96
CA THR A 19 -1.39 -10.87 5.83
C THR A 19 -1.67 -12.29 5.34
N ILE A 20 -0.64 -12.93 4.81
CA ILE A 20 -0.74 -14.31 4.33
C ILE A 20 0.57 -15.04 4.65
N ALA A 21 0.46 -16.34 4.90
CA ALA A 21 1.64 -17.17 5.16
C ALA A 21 2.39 -17.45 3.84
N PRO A 22 3.73 -17.57 3.90
CA PRO A 22 4.52 -17.82 2.68
C PRO A 22 4.22 -19.17 2.01
N GLU A 23 3.74 -20.15 2.75
CA GLU A 23 3.40 -21.47 2.22
C GLU A 23 1.97 -21.54 1.64
N ALA A 24 1.18 -20.47 1.79
CA ALA A 24 -0.16 -20.42 1.19
C ALA A 24 -0.05 -20.47 -0.33
N SER A 25 -1.07 -21.01 -0.99
CA SER A 25 -1.08 -21.10 -2.45
C SER A 25 -1.36 -19.73 -3.08
N VAL A 26 -0.87 -19.57 -4.29
CA VAL A 26 -1.15 -18.38 -5.11
C VAL A 26 -2.65 -18.23 -5.34
N LYS A 27 -3.36 -19.35 -5.52
CA LYS A 27 -4.83 -19.32 -5.65
C LYS A 27 -5.47 -18.74 -4.39
N ARG A 28 -5.03 -19.16 -3.22
CA ARG A 28 -5.56 -18.64 -1.96
C ARG A 28 -5.33 -17.12 -1.85
N ALA A 29 -4.14 -16.65 -2.26
CA ALA A 29 -3.86 -15.22 -2.29
C ALA A 29 -4.81 -14.48 -3.22
N ALA A 30 -5.02 -15.00 -4.42
CA ALA A 30 -5.94 -14.41 -5.39
C ALA A 30 -7.37 -14.34 -4.84
N ASP A 31 -7.84 -15.43 -4.24
CA ASP A 31 -9.16 -15.48 -3.63
C ASP A 31 -9.31 -14.47 -2.50
N TRP A 32 -8.27 -14.31 -1.69
CA TRP A 32 -8.25 -13.38 -0.55
C TRP A 32 -8.27 -11.92 -1.02
N LEU A 33 -7.47 -11.59 -2.03
CA LEU A 33 -7.46 -10.24 -2.62
C LEU A 33 -8.86 -9.88 -3.14
N ARG A 34 -9.50 -10.80 -3.82
CA ARG A 34 -10.85 -10.61 -4.35
C ARG A 34 -11.87 -10.46 -3.23
N ALA A 35 -11.87 -11.39 -2.27
CA ALA A 35 -12.82 -11.40 -1.17
C ALA A 35 -12.77 -10.15 -0.31
N LYS A 36 -11.56 -9.64 -0.07
CA LYS A 36 -11.33 -8.44 0.72
C LYS A 36 -11.33 -7.15 -0.11
N ASN A 37 -11.40 -7.28 -1.42
CA ASN A 37 -11.34 -6.14 -2.36
C ASN A 37 -10.12 -5.25 -2.10
N ILE A 38 -8.96 -5.88 -2.01
CA ILE A 38 -7.67 -5.21 -1.77
C ILE A 38 -6.68 -5.58 -2.86
N GLY A 39 -5.65 -4.76 -3.03
CA GLY A 39 -4.67 -4.92 -4.11
C GLY A 39 -3.40 -5.68 -3.72
N ALA A 40 -3.16 -5.87 -2.42
CA ALA A 40 -1.92 -6.51 -1.96
C ALA A 40 -2.09 -7.14 -0.59
N LEU A 41 -1.28 -8.17 -0.35
CA LEU A 41 -1.16 -8.86 0.93
C LEU A 41 0.28 -8.79 1.37
N VAL A 42 0.51 -8.56 2.65
CA VAL A 42 1.85 -8.65 3.23
C VAL A 42 2.11 -10.11 3.61
N VAL A 43 3.23 -10.65 3.15
CA VAL A 43 3.61 -12.02 3.46
C VAL A 43 4.42 -12.02 4.74
N THR A 44 3.92 -12.71 5.75
CA THR A 44 4.55 -12.71 7.09
C THR A 44 4.73 -14.11 7.62
N ARG A 45 5.73 -14.27 8.47
CA ARG A 45 5.94 -15.46 9.31
C ARG A 45 6.35 -14.96 10.69
N GLU A 46 5.58 -15.33 11.72
CA GLU A 46 5.87 -14.95 13.11
C GLU A 46 6.11 -13.43 13.27
N ASN A 47 5.25 -12.61 12.68
CA ASN A 47 5.33 -11.15 12.71
C ASN A 47 6.48 -10.53 11.89
N ALA A 48 7.32 -11.36 11.26
CA ALA A 48 8.36 -10.87 10.36
C ALA A 48 7.79 -10.71 8.95
N ILE A 49 8.07 -9.57 8.33
CA ILE A 49 7.67 -9.32 6.94
C ILE A 49 8.67 -10.01 6.02
N LEU A 50 8.17 -10.92 5.19
CA LEU A 50 8.99 -11.66 4.22
C LEU A 50 8.89 -11.06 2.82
N GLY A 51 7.75 -10.50 2.47
CA GLY A 51 7.52 -9.98 1.14
C GLY A 51 6.12 -9.41 1.00
N LEU A 52 5.77 -9.13 -0.24
CA LEU A 52 4.46 -8.60 -0.59
C LEU A 52 3.98 -9.28 -1.86
N VAL A 53 2.72 -9.68 -1.90
CA VAL A 53 2.09 -10.23 -3.08
C VAL A 53 0.91 -9.36 -3.48
N SER A 54 0.93 -8.90 -4.74
CA SER A 54 -0.13 -8.09 -5.30
C SER A 54 -0.69 -8.78 -6.55
N GLU A 55 -1.72 -8.19 -7.12
CA GLU A 55 -2.28 -8.66 -8.39
C GLU A 55 -1.19 -8.80 -9.46
N ARG A 56 -0.21 -7.91 -9.46
CA ARG A 56 0.90 -7.92 -10.42
C ARG A 56 1.69 -9.22 -10.37
N GLU A 57 2.10 -9.67 -9.18
CA GLU A 57 2.87 -10.91 -9.03
C GLU A 57 2.04 -12.11 -9.44
N ILE A 58 0.74 -12.09 -9.16
CA ILE A 58 -0.17 -13.18 -9.55
C ILE A 58 -0.31 -13.24 -11.07
N VAL A 59 -0.52 -12.10 -11.73
CA VAL A 59 -0.61 -12.04 -13.20
C VAL A 59 0.70 -12.52 -13.84
N HIS A 60 1.84 -12.09 -13.32
CA HIS A 60 3.14 -12.55 -13.82
C HIS A 60 3.33 -14.06 -13.65
N ALA A 61 2.88 -14.61 -12.52
CA ALA A 61 2.97 -16.05 -12.27
C ALA A 61 2.15 -16.84 -13.28
N PHE A 62 0.91 -16.42 -13.55
CA PHE A 62 0.07 -17.06 -14.56
C PHE A 62 0.64 -16.91 -15.97
N SER A 63 1.22 -15.77 -16.27
CA SER A 63 1.87 -15.56 -17.57
C SER A 63 3.03 -16.52 -17.79
N ARG A 64 3.82 -16.80 -16.75
CA ARG A 64 5.02 -17.66 -16.86
C ARG A 64 4.72 -19.15 -16.73
N HIS A 65 3.76 -19.51 -15.89
CA HIS A 65 3.51 -20.90 -15.49
C HIS A 65 2.17 -21.46 -15.91
N GLY A 66 1.30 -20.62 -16.48
CA GLY A 66 -0.04 -21.06 -16.87
C GLY A 66 -0.86 -21.55 -15.68
N GLY A 67 -1.62 -22.61 -15.90
CA GLY A 67 -2.52 -23.16 -14.87
C GLY A 67 -1.81 -23.66 -13.62
N GLU A 68 -0.53 -23.97 -13.68
CA GLU A 68 0.23 -24.43 -12.52
C GLU A 68 0.47 -23.32 -11.50
N ALA A 69 0.36 -22.06 -11.91
CA ALA A 69 0.60 -20.92 -11.03
C ALA A 69 -0.28 -20.97 -9.78
N GLY A 70 -1.51 -21.40 -9.89
CA GLY A 70 -2.43 -21.45 -8.76
C GLY A 70 -1.98 -22.34 -7.62
N SER A 71 -1.24 -23.40 -7.90
CA SER A 71 -0.73 -24.33 -6.88
C SER A 71 0.67 -23.99 -6.37
N MET A 72 1.31 -22.97 -6.94
CA MET A 72 2.60 -22.49 -6.43
C MET A 72 2.40 -21.82 -5.07
N HIS A 73 3.46 -21.73 -4.28
CA HIS A 73 3.40 -21.03 -2.98
C HIS A 73 3.61 -19.53 -3.16
N VAL A 74 2.98 -18.74 -2.31
CA VAL A 74 3.13 -17.29 -2.30
C VAL A 74 4.61 -16.88 -2.22
N LYS A 75 5.40 -17.59 -1.41
CA LYS A 75 6.83 -17.30 -1.28
C LYS A 75 7.61 -17.41 -2.61
N ASP A 76 7.10 -18.18 -3.57
CA ASP A 76 7.76 -18.38 -4.86
C ASP A 76 7.56 -17.20 -5.82
N ILE A 77 6.53 -16.38 -5.57
CA ILE A 77 6.18 -15.28 -6.46
C ILE A 77 6.22 -13.91 -5.80
N MET A 78 6.29 -13.85 -4.48
CA MET A 78 6.21 -12.58 -3.74
C MET A 78 7.37 -11.64 -4.07
N GLN A 79 7.13 -10.36 -3.91
CA GLN A 79 8.13 -9.33 -4.05
C GLN A 79 9.01 -9.28 -2.80
N HIS A 80 10.33 -9.25 -2.99
CA HIS A 80 11.33 -9.15 -1.94
C HIS A 80 11.90 -7.72 -1.90
N GLY A 81 12.70 -7.45 -0.87
CA GLY A 81 13.41 -6.18 -0.76
C GLY A 81 12.48 -4.98 -0.71
N LEU A 82 11.45 -5.08 0.09
CA LEU A 82 10.41 -4.06 0.16
C LEU A 82 10.94 -2.74 0.69
N THR A 83 10.52 -1.65 0.05
CA THR A 83 10.69 -0.31 0.62
C THR A 83 9.58 -0.09 1.63
N THR A 84 9.95 0.23 2.86
CA THR A 84 9.00 0.51 3.93
C THR A 84 9.07 1.98 4.32
N VAL A 85 8.02 2.48 4.96
CA VAL A 85 7.96 3.85 5.42
C VAL A 85 7.52 3.90 6.88
N SER A 86 7.82 4.99 7.57
CA SER A 86 7.35 5.21 8.93
C SER A 86 6.15 6.14 8.94
N PRO A 87 5.32 6.10 10.01
CA PRO A 87 4.11 6.93 10.08
C PRO A 87 4.37 8.43 10.05
N ASP A 88 5.54 8.88 10.47
CA ASP A 88 5.87 10.30 10.51
C ASP A 88 6.41 10.85 9.18
N GLU A 89 6.58 10.01 8.18
CA GLU A 89 7.00 10.49 6.86
C GLU A 89 5.89 11.27 6.17
N SER A 90 6.28 12.27 5.39
CA SER A 90 5.31 13.10 4.67
C SER A 90 4.71 12.35 3.48
N VAL A 91 3.45 12.65 3.18
CA VAL A 91 2.75 12.10 2.02
C VAL A 91 3.49 12.43 0.73
N ASN A 92 4.00 13.67 0.61
CA ASN A 92 4.77 14.08 -0.58
C ASN A 92 6.03 13.25 -0.79
N ARG A 93 6.75 12.96 0.30
CA ARG A 93 7.94 12.12 0.23
C ARG A 93 7.60 10.71 -0.22
N VAL A 94 6.53 10.14 0.32
CA VAL A 94 6.09 8.78 -0.02
C VAL A 94 5.64 8.73 -1.49
N MET A 95 4.94 9.75 -1.99
CA MET A 95 4.60 9.84 -3.41
C MET A 95 5.85 9.76 -4.29
N LYS A 96 6.89 10.51 -3.93
CA LYS A 96 8.15 10.51 -4.66
C LYS A 96 8.82 9.14 -4.61
N LEU A 97 8.82 8.49 -3.46
CA LEU A 97 9.37 7.14 -3.31
C LEU A 97 8.62 6.13 -4.17
N MET A 98 7.30 6.17 -4.17
CA MET A 98 6.47 5.29 -4.99
C MET A 98 6.75 5.47 -6.47
N THR A 99 6.86 6.72 -6.91
CA THR A 99 7.16 7.04 -8.30
C THR A 99 8.56 6.59 -8.68
N HIS A 100 9.54 6.90 -7.84
CA HIS A 100 10.95 6.58 -8.11
C HIS A 100 11.18 5.06 -8.17
N HIS A 101 10.63 4.32 -7.22
CA HIS A 101 10.80 2.86 -7.14
C HIS A 101 9.75 2.09 -7.95
N ARG A 102 8.77 2.79 -8.55
CA ARG A 102 7.68 2.18 -9.32
C ARG A 102 6.91 1.14 -8.51
N VAL A 103 6.66 1.43 -7.26
CA VAL A 103 5.89 0.56 -6.37
C VAL A 103 4.55 1.21 -6.05
N ARG A 104 3.52 0.39 -5.90
CA ARG A 104 2.15 0.85 -5.65
C ARG A 104 1.68 0.61 -4.23
N HIS A 105 2.45 -0.14 -3.46
CA HIS A 105 2.13 -0.50 -2.08
C HIS A 105 3.40 -0.44 -1.25
N MET A 106 3.29 0.15 -0.07
CA MET A 106 4.42 0.20 0.87
C MET A 106 3.92 -0.17 2.26
N PRO A 107 4.56 -1.15 2.90
CA PRO A 107 4.27 -1.42 4.31
C PRO A 107 4.72 -0.24 5.17
N VAL A 108 3.93 0.06 6.18
CA VAL A 108 4.25 1.09 7.17
C VAL A 108 4.73 0.40 8.44
N MET A 109 5.93 0.75 8.89
CA MET A 109 6.55 0.16 10.06
C MET A 109 6.60 1.17 11.20
N ARG A 110 6.21 0.72 12.40
CA ARG A 110 6.31 1.50 13.63
C ARG A 110 7.05 0.66 14.67
N ASP A 111 8.18 1.15 15.13
CA ASP A 111 8.99 0.47 16.16
C ASP A 111 9.30 -1.00 15.79
N GLY A 112 9.67 -1.21 14.52
CA GLY A 112 10.01 -2.54 14.03
C GLY A 112 8.84 -3.46 13.75
N LYS A 113 7.60 -2.97 13.89
CA LYS A 113 6.38 -3.76 13.69
C LYS A 113 5.55 -3.21 12.54
N LEU A 114 4.84 -4.10 11.87
CA LEU A 114 3.94 -3.71 10.80
C LEU A 114 2.75 -2.93 11.38
N ALA A 115 2.62 -1.65 10.98
CA ALA A 115 1.58 -0.76 11.46
C ALA A 115 0.46 -0.55 10.43
N GLY A 116 0.72 -0.83 9.18
CA GLY A 116 -0.27 -0.62 8.12
C GLY A 116 0.32 -0.85 6.75
N ILE A 117 -0.48 -0.60 5.74
CA ILE A 117 -0.05 -0.62 4.35
C ILE A 117 -0.63 0.59 3.63
N ILE A 118 0.18 1.24 2.82
CA ILE A 118 -0.23 2.42 2.05
C ILE A 118 -0.18 2.06 0.57
N SER A 119 -1.27 2.34 -0.14
CA SER A 119 -1.32 2.19 -1.60
C SER A 119 -1.14 3.53 -2.28
N ILE A 120 -0.78 3.49 -3.57
CA ILE A 120 -0.71 4.72 -4.37
C ILE A 120 -2.09 5.40 -4.42
N GLY A 121 -3.16 4.62 -4.44
CA GLY A 121 -4.53 5.16 -4.40
C GLY A 121 -4.81 5.96 -3.12
N ASP A 122 -4.35 5.46 -1.97
CA ASP A 122 -4.48 6.17 -0.70
C ASP A 122 -3.77 7.52 -0.73
N VAL A 123 -2.56 7.53 -1.26
CA VAL A 123 -1.71 8.72 -1.32
C VAL A 123 -2.29 9.76 -2.28
N VAL A 124 -2.73 9.32 -3.46
CA VAL A 124 -3.33 10.19 -4.48
C VAL A 124 -4.64 10.79 -3.95
N LYS A 125 -5.49 9.98 -3.36
CA LYS A 125 -6.76 10.43 -2.79
C LYS A 125 -6.52 11.52 -1.75
N HIS A 126 -5.58 11.28 -0.85
CA HIS A 126 -5.26 12.22 0.22
C HIS A 126 -4.70 13.54 -0.33
N ARG A 127 -3.83 13.45 -1.33
CA ARG A 127 -3.24 14.63 -1.97
C ARG A 127 -4.30 15.46 -2.71
N LEU A 128 -5.25 14.80 -3.38
CA LEU A 128 -6.34 15.48 -4.06
C LEU A 128 -7.25 16.22 -3.07
N GLU A 129 -7.59 15.59 -1.96
CA GLU A 129 -8.39 16.22 -0.90
C GLU A 129 -7.68 17.45 -0.34
N ASP A 130 -6.38 17.34 -0.11
CA ASP A 130 -5.54 18.43 0.38
C ASP A 130 -5.51 19.61 -0.61
N LEU A 131 -5.35 19.35 -1.89
CA LEU A 131 -5.37 20.37 -2.93
C LEU A 131 -6.74 21.03 -3.07
N GLU A 132 -7.82 20.28 -2.93
CA GLU A 132 -9.18 20.82 -2.93
C GLU A 132 -9.39 21.78 -1.76
N LEU A 133 -8.92 21.41 -0.59
CA LEU A 133 -9.00 22.25 0.60
C LEU A 133 -8.22 23.56 0.39
N GLU A 134 -7.00 23.49 -0.13
CA GLU A 134 -6.20 24.69 -0.44
C GLU A 134 -6.93 25.59 -1.45
N ALA A 135 -7.50 25.02 -2.49
CA ALA A 135 -8.25 25.78 -3.50
C ALA A 135 -9.46 26.46 -2.90
N ASN A 136 -10.19 25.77 -2.01
CA ASN A 136 -11.36 26.33 -1.35
C ASN A 136 -10.99 27.47 -0.40
N VAL A 137 -9.91 27.32 0.36
CA VAL A 137 -9.41 28.38 1.24
C VAL A 137 -9.03 29.63 0.45
N LEU A 138 -8.30 29.48 -0.67
CA LEU A 138 -7.94 30.59 -1.54
C LEU A 138 -9.16 31.28 -2.12
N ARG A 139 -10.15 30.51 -2.53
CA ARG A 139 -11.40 31.06 -3.06
C ARG A 139 -12.15 31.88 -2.00
N ASP A 140 -12.22 31.38 -0.80
CA ASP A 140 -12.88 32.07 0.32
C ASP A 140 -12.16 33.37 0.67
N VAL A 141 -10.83 33.34 0.70
CA VAL A 141 -10.00 34.54 0.92
C VAL A 141 -10.25 35.57 -0.18
N TYR A 142 -10.27 35.15 -1.45
CA TYR A 142 -10.54 36.00 -2.59
C TYR A 142 -11.91 36.67 -2.49
N HIS A 143 -12.94 35.90 -2.16
CA HIS A 143 -14.30 36.44 -2.02
C HIS A 143 -14.44 37.36 -0.82
N ALA A 144 -13.75 37.09 0.28
CA ALA A 144 -13.77 37.94 1.45
C ALA A 144 -13.07 39.31 1.23
N ALA A 145 -12.12 39.36 0.30
CA ALA A 145 -11.36 40.58 -0.03
C ALA A 145 -12.10 41.51 -1.00
N ARG A 146 -13.22 41.12 -1.57
CA ARG A 146 -14.04 41.93 -2.47
C ARG A 146 -14.81 43.03 -1.75
#